data_08da64b1ae26a34045dac2a11e9bb4a8
#
_entry.id   08da64b1ae26a34045dac2a11e9bb4a8
#
_cell.length_a   1.000
_cell.length_b   1.000
_cell.length_c   1.000
_cell.angle_alpha   90.00
_cell.angle_beta   90.00
_cell.angle_gamma   90.00
#
_symmetry.space_group_name_H-M   'P 1'
#
loop_
_entity.id
_entity.type
_entity.pdbx_description
1 polymer ?
#
loop_
_entity_poly.entity_id
_entity_poly.type
_entity_poly.pdbx_seq_one_letter_code
_entity_poly.pdbx_strand_id
1 'polypeptide(L)'
;VLIADRLVPYVESEGRVVITSSVTHDPDAFCLIGIERPEWQDPYLFADPHKSQDYVKSGDLDRGEARYSVSKMCNVMHARSLAKDYPQLSIVSFNPSVVPGTEIVRHRDALQKFLWRTVAPVLAPIIPGMRHLDQSAGDLAWLLCDAYLKPATGSYFDGRRPVPGSKDSRDPDKIEQVMRISRELVGRV
;
A
#
# COMPACT_ATOMS: atom_id res chain seq x y z
N VAL A 1 4.53 -4.12 -9.88
CA VAL A 1 5.27 -5.35 -10.19
C VAL A 1 6.38 -5.06 -11.21
N LEU A 2 6.10 -4.76 -12.48
CA LEU A 2 7.08 -4.62 -13.56
C LEU A 2 8.32 -3.77 -13.20
N ILE A 3 8.11 -2.56 -12.68
CA ILE A 3 9.20 -1.64 -12.34
C ILE A 3 10.14 -2.25 -11.30
N ALA A 4 9.57 -2.77 -10.20
CA ALA A 4 10.39 -3.36 -9.14
C ALA A 4 11.11 -4.63 -9.62
N ASP A 5 10.43 -5.53 -10.34
CA ASP A 5 11.05 -6.75 -10.88
C ASP A 5 12.23 -6.44 -11.85
N ARG A 6 12.18 -5.28 -12.54
CA ARG A 6 13.24 -4.83 -13.43
C ARG A 6 14.38 -4.11 -12.74
N LEU A 7 14.12 -3.40 -11.65
CA LEU A 7 15.11 -2.58 -10.95
C LEU A 7 15.81 -3.30 -9.78
N VAL A 8 15.10 -4.16 -9.05
CA VAL A 8 15.67 -4.86 -7.88
C VAL A 8 16.94 -5.63 -8.19
N PRO A 9 17.12 -6.29 -9.36
CA PRO A 9 18.38 -6.96 -9.69
C PRO A 9 19.63 -6.06 -9.76
N TYR A 10 19.43 -4.74 -9.89
CA TYR A 10 20.51 -3.75 -9.94
C TYR A 10 20.77 -3.05 -8.60
N VAL A 11 19.99 -3.39 -7.57
CA VAL A 11 20.21 -2.85 -6.21
C VAL A 11 21.42 -3.54 -5.61
N GLU A 12 22.38 -2.76 -5.11
CA GLU A 12 23.60 -3.28 -4.48
C GLU A 12 23.29 -4.15 -3.25
N SER A 13 24.19 -5.05 -2.91
CA SER A 13 24.08 -5.87 -1.71
C SER A 13 23.87 -4.98 -0.48
N GLU A 14 22.99 -5.40 0.43
CA GLU A 14 22.51 -4.62 1.57
C GLU A 14 21.69 -3.36 1.21
N GLY A 15 21.36 -3.15 -0.04
CA GLY A 15 20.50 -2.06 -0.50
C GLY A 15 19.07 -2.19 0.01
N ARG A 16 18.32 -1.11 -0.07
CA ARG A 16 16.94 -1.03 0.45
C ARG A 16 15.94 -0.73 -0.64
N VAL A 17 14.80 -1.38 -0.53
CA VAL A 17 13.64 -1.16 -1.39
C VAL A 17 12.41 -0.95 -0.51
N VAL A 18 11.74 0.18 -0.67
CA VAL A 18 10.50 0.47 0.05
C VAL A 18 9.35 0.58 -0.94
N ILE A 19 8.35 -0.30 -0.78
CA ILE A 19 7.15 -0.31 -1.61
C ILE A 19 6.01 0.34 -0.83
N THR A 20 5.53 1.50 -1.30
CA THR A 20 4.46 2.23 -0.63
C THR A 20 3.12 1.51 -0.75
N SER A 21 2.55 1.14 0.39
CA SER A 21 1.24 0.55 0.55
C SER A 21 0.27 1.54 1.23
N SER A 22 -0.70 1.04 1.97
CA SER A 22 -1.68 1.81 2.76
C SER A 22 -2.29 0.92 3.83
N VAL A 23 -2.78 1.51 4.90
CA VAL A 23 -3.59 0.81 5.92
C VAL A 23 -4.87 0.21 5.33
N THR A 24 -5.36 0.75 4.22
CA THR A 24 -6.59 0.28 3.56
C THR A 24 -6.50 -1.15 3.02
N HIS A 25 -5.30 -1.71 2.87
CA HIS A 25 -5.11 -3.10 2.45
C HIS A 25 -5.58 -4.12 3.49
N ASP A 26 -5.78 -3.70 4.72
CA ASP A 26 -6.19 -4.56 5.84
C ASP A 26 -7.65 -4.29 6.21
N PRO A 27 -8.56 -5.26 5.98
CA PRO A 27 -9.98 -5.11 6.31
C PRO A 27 -10.22 -4.94 7.81
N ASP A 28 -9.33 -5.46 8.65
CA ASP A 28 -9.46 -5.40 10.11
C ASP A 28 -8.85 -4.13 10.71
N ALA A 29 -8.06 -3.35 9.94
CA ALA A 29 -7.41 -2.14 10.43
C ALA A 29 -8.37 -0.94 10.49
N PHE A 30 -8.19 -0.09 11.49
CA PHE A 30 -8.92 1.17 11.56
C PHE A 30 -8.49 2.13 10.45
N CYS A 31 -9.46 2.69 9.72
CA CYS A 31 -9.23 3.75 8.74
C CYS A 31 -10.31 4.82 8.87
N LEU A 32 -9.90 6.03 9.21
CA LEU A 32 -10.79 7.14 9.50
C LEU A 32 -11.59 7.62 8.29
N ILE A 33 -11.04 7.51 7.08
CA ILE A 33 -11.63 8.07 5.86
C ILE A 33 -12.65 7.14 5.18
N GLY A 34 -13.01 6.02 5.83
CA GLY A 34 -14.09 5.14 5.38
C GLY A 34 -13.93 4.61 3.95
N ILE A 35 -12.68 4.33 3.54
CA ILE A 35 -12.41 3.73 2.23
C ILE A 35 -12.87 2.27 2.23
N GLU A 36 -13.49 1.85 1.14
CA GLU A 36 -13.95 0.48 0.93
C GLU A 36 -12.80 -0.52 1.08
N ARG A 37 -13.06 -1.61 1.82
CA ARG A 37 -12.05 -2.59 2.19
C ARG A 37 -11.92 -3.70 1.17
N PRO A 38 -10.72 -4.25 0.96
CA PRO A 38 -10.55 -5.36 0.05
C PRO A 38 -11.15 -6.64 0.66
N GLU A 39 -11.97 -7.32 -0.10
CA GLU A 39 -12.27 -8.72 0.10
C GLU A 39 -11.41 -9.54 -0.84
N TRP A 40 -10.81 -10.63 -0.34
CA TRP A 40 -9.99 -11.49 -1.19
C TRP A 40 -10.83 -12.18 -2.26
N GLN A 41 -10.40 -12.07 -3.50
CA GLN A 41 -10.99 -12.73 -4.65
C GLN A 41 -9.91 -13.10 -5.67
N ASP A 42 -10.31 -13.71 -6.78
CA ASP A 42 -9.37 -14.07 -7.84
C ASP A 42 -8.65 -12.82 -8.40
N PRO A 43 -7.30 -12.79 -8.40
CA PRO A 43 -6.54 -11.66 -8.92
C PRO A 43 -6.82 -11.29 -10.37
N TYR A 44 -7.27 -12.22 -11.22
CA TYR A 44 -7.71 -11.89 -12.58
C TYR A 44 -8.93 -10.97 -12.59
N LEU A 45 -9.83 -11.17 -11.64
CA LEU A 45 -10.99 -10.30 -11.49
C LEU A 45 -10.57 -8.88 -11.06
N PHE A 46 -9.61 -8.75 -10.16
CA PHE A 46 -9.06 -7.44 -9.75
C PHE A 46 -8.41 -6.70 -10.91
N ALA A 47 -7.75 -7.40 -11.81
CA ALA A 47 -7.05 -6.82 -12.93
C ALA A 47 -7.99 -6.41 -14.09
N ASP A 48 -9.18 -7.00 -14.19
CA ASP A 48 -10.15 -6.71 -15.24
C ASP A 48 -11.12 -5.60 -14.81
N PRO A 49 -11.04 -4.40 -15.43
CA PRO A 49 -11.92 -3.29 -15.08
C PRO A 49 -13.41 -3.56 -15.35
N HIS A 50 -13.72 -4.47 -16.26
CA HIS A 50 -15.13 -4.82 -16.60
C HIS A 50 -15.69 -5.85 -15.63
N LYS A 51 -14.89 -6.81 -15.20
CA LYS A 51 -15.32 -7.85 -14.26
C LYS A 51 -15.34 -7.36 -12.81
N SER A 52 -14.52 -6.40 -12.45
CA SER A 52 -14.51 -5.81 -11.12
C SER A 52 -15.75 -4.97 -10.79
N GLN A 53 -16.71 -4.85 -11.71
CA GLN A 53 -18.02 -4.22 -11.44
C GLN A 53 -18.86 -5.00 -10.44
N ASP A 54 -18.63 -6.30 -10.32
CA ASP A 54 -19.41 -7.20 -9.44
C ASP A 54 -18.94 -7.14 -7.97
N TYR A 55 -17.83 -6.45 -7.69
CA TYR A 55 -17.21 -6.40 -6.36
C TYR A 55 -17.83 -5.46 -5.38
N VAL A 56 -18.41 -4.39 -5.86
CA VAL A 56 -18.87 -3.30 -5.02
C VAL A 56 -20.34 -3.06 -5.28
N LYS A 57 -21.13 -3.23 -4.24
CA LYS A 57 -22.59 -3.09 -4.28
C LYS A 57 -23.06 -1.63 -4.43
N SER A 58 -22.16 -0.69 -4.39
CA SER A 58 -22.40 0.76 -4.44
C SER A 58 -21.55 1.47 -5.49
N GLY A 59 -21.84 2.73 -5.78
CA GLY A 59 -21.40 3.54 -6.92
C GLY A 59 -19.92 3.49 -7.39
N ASP A 60 -19.62 4.28 -8.41
CA ASP A 60 -18.29 4.28 -9.08
C ASP A 60 -17.13 4.69 -8.16
N LEU A 61 -17.40 5.52 -7.15
CA LEU A 61 -16.39 5.96 -6.18
C LEU A 61 -15.93 4.78 -5.30
N ASP A 62 -16.88 4.00 -4.78
CA ASP A 62 -16.59 2.86 -3.90
C ASP A 62 -15.83 1.77 -4.65
N ARG A 63 -16.14 1.56 -5.94
CA ARG A 63 -15.36 0.66 -6.81
C ARG A 63 -13.92 1.11 -6.98
N GLY A 64 -13.68 2.39 -7.14
CA GLY A 64 -12.35 2.97 -7.21
C GLY A 64 -11.57 2.78 -5.90
N GLU A 65 -12.23 2.96 -4.76
CA GLU A 65 -11.65 2.78 -3.43
C GLU A 65 -11.32 1.31 -3.13
N ALA A 66 -12.20 0.37 -3.50
CA ALA A 66 -11.95 -1.06 -3.36
C ALA A 66 -10.74 -1.50 -4.20
N ARG A 67 -10.65 -1.07 -5.46
CA ARG A 67 -9.48 -1.33 -6.31
C ARG A 67 -8.20 -0.73 -5.76
N TYR A 68 -8.26 0.48 -5.21
CA TYR A 68 -7.14 1.08 -4.52
C TYR A 68 -6.67 0.21 -3.36
N SER A 69 -7.58 -0.21 -2.49
CA SER A 69 -7.29 -1.06 -1.33
C SER A 69 -6.66 -2.40 -1.74
N VAL A 70 -7.21 -3.05 -2.77
CA VAL A 70 -6.63 -4.27 -3.36
C VAL A 70 -5.23 -4.01 -3.93
N SER A 71 -5.03 -2.92 -4.66
CA SER A 71 -3.71 -2.58 -5.22
C SER A 71 -2.66 -2.41 -4.11
N LYS A 72 -3.07 -1.86 -2.95
CA LYS A 72 -2.20 -1.69 -1.79
C LYS A 72 -1.92 -3.01 -1.07
N MET A 73 -2.87 -3.96 -1.07
CA MET A 73 -2.62 -5.33 -0.63
C MET A 73 -1.60 -6.04 -1.54
N CYS A 74 -1.77 -5.92 -2.85
CA CYS A 74 -0.80 -6.46 -3.81
C CYS A 74 0.61 -5.86 -3.62
N ASN A 75 0.73 -4.60 -3.23
CA ASN A 75 2.03 -3.99 -2.91
C ASN A 75 2.71 -4.63 -1.70
N VAL A 76 1.96 -4.97 -0.64
CA VAL A 76 2.51 -5.70 0.52
C VAL A 76 2.94 -7.11 0.10
N MET A 77 2.11 -7.81 -0.65
CA MET A 77 2.41 -9.15 -1.17
C MET A 77 3.65 -9.15 -2.06
N HIS A 78 3.78 -8.15 -2.93
CA HIS A 78 4.94 -8.00 -3.82
C HIS A 78 6.23 -7.75 -3.03
N ALA A 79 6.21 -6.87 -2.03
CA ALA A 79 7.37 -6.67 -1.15
C ALA A 79 7.81 -7.98 -0.48
N ARG A 80 6.87 -8.81 -0.01
CA ARG A 80 7.15 -10.10 0.62
C ARG A 80 7.70 -11.13 -0.37
N SER A 81 7.16 -11.16 -1.59
CA SER A 81 7.70 -12.03 -2.65
C SER A 81 9.13 -11.66 -3.01
N LEU A 82 9.39 -10.37 -3.27
CA LEU A 82 10.75 -9.90 -3.58
C LEU A 82 11.71 -10.14 -2.41
N ALA A 83 11.27 -9.98 -1.17
CA ALA A 83 12.10 -10.25 0.01
C ALA A 83 12.52 -11.72 0.11
N LYS A 84 11.68 -12.64 -0.37
CA LYS A 84 12.02 -14.07 -0.47
C LYS A 84 13.01 -14.34 -1.60
N ASP A 85 12.83 -13.66 -2.74
CA ASP A 85 13.68 -13.84 -3.93
C ASP A 85 15.06 -13.17 -3.77
N TYR A 86 15.15 -12.08 -2.96
CA TYR A 86 16.37 -11.29 -2.73
C TYR A 86 16.66 -11.11 -1.22
N PRO A 87 17.02 -12.19 -0.51
CA PRO A 87 17.20 -12.15 0.95
C PRO A 87 18.39 -11.28 1.42
N GLN A 88 19.30 -10.92 0.52
CA GLN A 88 20.40 -10.00 0.78
C GLN A 88 20.00 -8.53 0.82
N LEU A 89 18.78 -8.19 0.38
CA LEU A 89 18.25 -6.83 0.38
C LEU A 89 17.29 -6.61 1.54
N SER A 90 17.17 -5.37 1.99
CA SER A 90 16.11 -4.96 2.91
C SER A 90 14.89 -4.47 2.11
N ILE A 91 13.99 -5.37 1.76
CA ILE A 91 12.77 -5.06 1.01
C ILE A 91 11.60 -5.02 1.96
N VAL A 92 10.94 -3.86 2.07
CA VAL A 92 9.82 -3.65 2.99
C VAL A 92 8.67 -2.95 2.30
N SER A 93 7.48 -3.07 2.87
CA SER A 93 6.33 -2.26 2.50
C SER A 93 6.03 -1.21 3.57
N PHE A 94 5.51 -0.05 3.15
CA PHE A 94 5.35 1.13 3.99
C PHE A 94 3.94 1.72 3.87
N ASN A 95 3.32 2.01 5.01
CA ASN A 95 2.10 2.82 5.11
C ASN A 95 2.45 4.24 5.55
N PRO A 96 2.21 5.26 4.69
CA PRO A 96 2.41 6.66 5.06
C PRO A 96 1.36 7.18 6.06
N SER A 97 0.34 6.38 6.40
CA SER A 97 -0.89 6.80 7.07
C SER A 97 -1.77 7.71 6.21
N VAL A 98 -2.81 8.28 6.81
CA VAL A 98 -3.66 9.28 6.17
C VAL A 98 -2.97 10.63 6.30
N VAL A 99 -2.53 11.19 5.16
CA VAL A 99 -1.82 12.50 5.11
C VAL A 99 -2.78 13.55 4.59
N PRO A 100 -3.30 14.44 5.47
CA PRO A 100 -4.17 15.54 5.07
C PRO A 100 -3.46 16.51 4.12
N GLY A 101 -4.27 17.23 3.31
CA GLY A 101 -3.73 18.19 2.32
C GLY A 101 -3.30 17.56 0.99
N THR A 102 -3.29 16.22 0.89
CA THR A 102 -2.98 15.51 -0.35
C THR A 102 -4.21 15.40 -1.28
N GLU A 103 -3.99 15.04 -2.54
CA GLU A 103 -5.04 14.90 -3.56
C GLU A 103 -5.91 13.64 -3.41
N ILE A 104 -5.84 12.94 -2.29
CA ILE A 104 -6.62 11.71 -2.05
C ILE A 104 -8.14 11.98 -2.12
N VAL A 105 -8.57 13.21 -1.83
CA VAL A 105 -9.97 13.64 -1.88
C VAL A 105 -10.35 14.39 -3.17
N ARG A 106 -9.56 14.25 -4.25
CA ARG A 106 -9.77 15.00 -5.50
C ARG A 106 -11.16 14.81 -6.12
N HIS A 107 -11.83 13.69 -5.85
CA HIS A 107 -13.16 13.36 -6.36
C HIS A 107 -14.31 13.71 -5.39
N ARG A 108 -13.99 14.26 -4.20
CA ARG A 108 -14.97 14.70 -3.20
C ARG A 108 -15.50 16.09 -3.53
N ASP A 109 -16.58 16.51 -2.86
CA ASP A 109 -17.18 17.83 -3.04
C ASP A 109 -16.27 18.99 -2.55
N ALA A 110 -16.66 20.22 -2.85
CA ALA A 110 -15.86 21.41 -2.55
C ALA A 110 -15.66 21.62 -1.05
N LEU A 111 -16.68 21.35 -0.22
CA LEU A 111 -16.63 21.49 1.23
C LEU A 111 -15.68 20.46 1.85
N GLN A 112 -15.76 19.20 1.42
CA GLN A 112 -14.88 18.13 1.89
C GLN A 112 -13.43 18.43 1.49
N LYS A 113 -13.16 18.91 0.28
CA LYS A 113 -11.82 19.36 -0.14
C LYS A 113 -11.29 20.52 0.70
N PHE A 114 -12.13 21.51 0.99
CA PHE A 114 -11.75 22.64 1.85
C PHE A 114 -11.39 22.17 3.24
N LEU A 115 -12.24 21.36 3.89
CA LEU A 115 -11.98 20.81 5.23
C LEU A 115 -10.72 19.96 5.24
N TRP A 116 -10.51 19.14 4.23
CA TRP A 116 -9.34 18.29 4.08
C TRP A 116 -8.02 19.07 3.95
N ARG A 117 -8.05 20.19 3.22
CA ARG A 117 -6.87 21.03 2.98
C ARG A 117 -6.55 22.00 4.12
N THR A 118 -7.58 22.44 4.85
CA THR A 118 -7.44 23.53 5.85
C THR A 118 -7.54 23.03 7.29
N VAL A 119 -8.57 22.22 7.58
CA VAL A 119 -8.87 21.79 8.95
C VAL A 119 -8.14 20.50 9.32
N ALA A 120 -8.17 19.52 8.42
CA ALA A 120 -7.59 18.21 8.70
C ALA A 120 -6.06 18.25 9.01
N PRO A 121 -5.21 19.08 8.36
CA PRO A 121 -3.82 19.19 8.76
C PRO A 121 -3.62 19.69 10.20
N VAL A 122 -4.46 20.61 10.67
CA VAL A 122 -4.39 21.12 12.05
C VAL A 122 -4.76 20.04 13.06
N LEU A 123 -5.70 19.17 12.70
CA LEU A 123 -6.20 18.09 13.56
C LEU A 123 -5.35 16.81 13.47
N ALA A 124 -4.49 16.68 12.46
CA ALA A 124 -3.71 15.47 12.21
C ALA A 124 -2.94 14.94 13.44
N PRO A 125 -2.33 15.78 14.31
CA PRO A 125 -1.58 15.29 15.47
C PRO A 125 -2.44 14.60 16.53
N ILE A 126 -3.74 14.88 16.58
CA ILE A 126 -4.66 14.36 17.60
C ILE A 126 -5.60 13.27 17.08
N ILE A 127 -5.66 13.09 15.75
CA ILE A 127 -6.50 12.08 15.12
C ILE A 127 -5.68 10.80 14.87
N PRO A 128 -6.05 9.66 15.51
CA PRO A 128 -5.37 8.40 15.27
C PRO A 128 -5.39 8.01 13.77
N GLY A 129 -4.26 7.56 13.24
CA GLY A 129 -4.13 7.15 11.84
C GLY A 129 -3.90 8.31 10.86
N MET A 130 -3.83 9.57 11.33
CA MET A 130 -3.34 10.71 10.55
C MET A 130 -1.90 11.05 10.89
N ARG A 131 -1.16 11.56 9.90
CA ARG A 131 0.20 12.12 10.06
C ARG A 131 0.37 13.37 9.23
N HIS A 132 1.20 14.30 9.72
CA HIS A 132 1.66 15.40 8.88
C HIS A 132 2.51 14.90 7.72
N LEU A 133 2.52 15.66 6.63
CA LEU A 133 3.32 15.34 5.45
C LEU A 133 4.81 15.17 5.80
N ASP A 134 5.36 16.10 6.57
CA ASP A 134 6.77 16.05 6.97
C ASP A 134 7.10 14.83 7.84
N GLN A 135 6.18 14.42 8.72
CA GLN A 135 6.34 13.20 9.50
C GLN A 135 6.33 11.97 8.61
N SER A 136 5.36 11.86 7.71
CA SER A 136 5.25 10.72 6.81
C SER A 136 6.45 10.63 5.86
N ALA A 137 6.90 11.79 5.32
CA ALA A 137 8.09 11.87 4.49
C ALA A 137 9.36 11.51 5.28
N GLY A 138 9.49 12.02 6.51
CA GLY A 138 10.59 11.67 7.41
C GLY A 138 10.62 10.19 7.79
N ASP A 139 9.47 9.55 7.96
CA ASP A 139 9.38 8.11 8.23
C ASP A 139 9.83 7.28 7.02
N LEU A 140 9.46 7.69 5.81
CA LEU A 140 9.93 7.06 4.58
C LEU A 140 11.43 7.26 4.37
N ALA A 141 11.93 8.47 4.57
CA ALA A 141 13.37 8.77 4.49
C ALA A 141 14.17 7.96 5.51
N TRP A 142 13.65 7.82 6.73
CA TRP A 142 14.26 6.98 7.77
C TRP A 142 14.33 5.51 7.32
N LEU A 143 13.27 4.93 6.76
CA LEU A 143 13.28 3.56 6.23
C LEU A 143 14.30 3.37 5.10
N LEU A 144 14.48 4.37 4.25
CA LEU A 144 15.37 4.29 3.09
C LEU A 144 16.84 4.56 3.44
N CYS A 145 17.12 5.56 4.31
CA CYS A 145 18.43 6.17 4.40
C CYS A 145 19.13 6.02 5.77
N ASP A 146 18.42 5.61 6.84
CA ASP A 146 19.04 5.51 8.16
C ASP A 146 20.10 4.40 8.18
N ALA A 147 21.36 4.79 8.43
CA ALA A 147 22.51 3.86 8.37
C ALA A 147 22.49 2.77 9.45
N TYR A 148 21.79 3.00 10.56
CA TYR A 148 21.74 2.07 11.70
C TYR A 148 20.51 1.17 11.64
N LEU A 149 19.52 1.51 10.84
CA LEU A 149 18.32 0.71 10.68
C LEU A 149 18.62 -0.49 9.78
N LYS A 150 18.35 -1.68 10.31
CA LYS A 150 18.36 -2.94 9.55
C LYS A 150 16.96 -3.55 9.59
N PRO A 151 16.01 -3.05 8.79
CA PRO A 151 14.67 -3.59 8.81
C PRO A 151 14.68 -5.04 8.32
N ALA A 152 13.92 -5.90 9.01
CA ALA A 152 13.74 -7.27 8.58
C ALA A 152 13.05 -7.28 7.20
N THR A 153 13.68 -7.90 6.22
CA THR A 153 13.13 -8.00 4.87
C THR A 153 11.75 -8.68 4.87
N GLY A 154 10.83 -8.24 4.02
CA GLY A 154 9.44 -8.70 3.98
C GLY A 154 8.52 -8.05 5.02
N SER A 155 9.04 -7.17 5.89
CA SER A 155 8.21 -6.48 6.88
C SER A 155 7.31 -5.41 6.28
N TYR A 156 6.16 -5.19 6.94
CA TYR A 156 5.27 -4.07 6.66
C TYR A 156 5.35 -3.06 7.79
N PHE A 157 5.56 -1.80 7.45
CA PHE A 157 5.70 -0.70 8.40
C PHE A 157 4.52 0.26 8.35
N ASP A 158 3.94 0.54 9.51
CA ASP A 158 3.05 1.67 9.71
C ASP A 158 3.84 2.83 10.32
N GLY A 159 4.25 3.77 9.49
CA GLY A 159 5.28 4.74 9.83
C GLY A 159 6.59 4.03 10.18
N ARG A 160 7.09 4.25 11.41
CA ARG A 160 8.31 3.59 11.93
C ARG A 160 8.05 2.28 12.66
N ARG A 161 6.79 1.84 12.76
CA ARG A 161 6.44 0.63 13.51
C ARG A 161 6.27 -0.56 12.57
N PRO A 162 6.99 -1.66 12.74
CA PRO A 162 6.70 -2.91 12.04
C PRO A 162 5.37 -3.48 12.57
N VAL A 163 4.47 -3.83 11.66
CA VAL A 163 3.16 -4.43 11.96
C VAL A 163 2.90 -5.61 11.04
N PRO A 164 2.03 -6.56 11.41
CA PRO A 164 1.81 -7.77 10.62
C PRO A 164 1.24 -7.53 9.21
N GLY A 165 0.38 -6.52 9.05
CA GLY A 165 -0.48 -6.35 7.86
C GLY A 165 -1.65 -7.33 7.86
N SER A 166 -2.46 -7.30 6.79
CA SER A 166 -3.65 -8.15 6.68
C SER A 166 -3.32 -9.63 6.64
N LYS A 167 -4.29 -10.49 7.01
CA LYS A 167 -4.17 -11.95 6.95
C LYS A 167 -3.87 -12.40 5.53
N ASP A 168 -4.61 -11.87 4.56
CA ASP A 168 -4.45 -12.21 3.14
C ASP A 168 -3.07 -11.82 2.60
N SER A 169 -2.55 -10.66 3.00
CA SER A 169 -1.22 -10.21 2.57
C SER A 169 -0.06 -11.04 3.14
N ARG A 170 -0.34 -11.93 4.09
CA ARG A 170 0.63 -12.86 4.70
C ARG A 170 0.49 -14.30 4.25
N ASP A 171 -0.57 -14.62 3.52
CA ASP A 171 -0.87 -15.94 3.02
C ASP A 171 0.06 -16.28 1.85
N PRO A 172 0.92 -17.32 1.97
CA PRO A 172 1.90 -17.65 0.93
C PRO A 172 1.27 -18.02 -0.39
N ASP A 173 0.16 -18.75 -0.38
CA ASP A 173 -0.52 -19.23 -1.59
C ASP A 173 -1.15 -18.06 -2.34
N LYS A 174 -1.74 -17.10 -1.62
CA LYS A 174 -2.28 -15.87 -2.19
C LYS A 174 -1.19 -14.97 -2.76
N ILE A 175 -0.05 -14.85 -2.07
CA ILE A 175 1.11 -14.11 -2.57
C ILE A 175 1.59 -14.71 -3.89
N GLU A 176 1.78 -16.03 -3.93
CA GLU A 176 2.22 -16.72 -5.15
C GLU A 176 1.23 -16.53 -6.30
N GLN A 177 -0.07 -16.67 -6.03
CA GLN A 177 -1.13 -16.48 -7.02
C GLN A 177 -1.11 -15.05 -7.59
N VAL A 178 -1.04 -14.01 -6.74
CA VAL A 178 -0.97 -12.60 -7.18
C VAL A 178 0.27 -12.36 -8.02
N MET A 179 1.43 -12.87 -7.61
CA MET A 179 2.68 -12.63 -8.32
C MET A 179 2.72 -13.34 -9.68
N ARG A 180 2.27 -14.58 -9.73
CA ARG A 180 2.17 -15.34 -10.99
C ARG A 180 1.26 -14.62 -11.99
N ILE A 181 0.05 -14.25 -11.56
CA ILE A 181 -0.92 -13.57 -12.42
C ILE A 181 -0.42 -12.17 -12.83
N SER A 182 0.17 -11.42 -11.92
CA SER A 182 0.72 -10.09 -12.23
C SER A 182 1.83 -10.17 -13.30
N ARG A 183 2.75 -11.14 -13.18
CA ARG A 183 3.83 -11.35 -14.16
C ARG A 183 3.28 -11.83 -15.52
N GLU A 184 2.26 -12.67 -15.51
CA GLU A 184 1.56 -13.12 -16.71
C GLU A 184 0.91 -11.94 -17.46
N LEU A 185 0.19 -11.08 -16.74
CA LEU A 185 -0.50 -9.92 -17.33
C LEU A 185 0.50 -8.89 -17.88
N VAL A 186 1.61 -8.65 -17.18
CA VAL A 186 2.67 -7.75 -17.61
C VAL A 186 3.44 -8.31 -18.81
N GLY A 187 3.62 -9.62 -18.89
CA GLY A 187 4.28 -10.28 -20.02
C GLY A 187 3.45 -10.31 -21.31
N ARG A 188 2.16 -9.92 -21.23
CA ARG A 188 1.26 -9.77 -22.40
C ARG A 188 1.28 -8.37 -23.01
N VAL A 189 1.97 -7.42 -22.40
CA VAL A 189 2.18 -6.05 -22.85
C VAL A 189 3.59 -5.94 -23.44
#